data_221a7e4a84f9b31ebb49b99f7de266ab
#
_entry.id   221a7e4a84f9b31ebb49b99f7de266ab
#
_cell.length_a   1.000
_cell.length_b   1.000
_cell.length_c   1.000
_cell.angle_alpha   90.00
_cell.angle_beta   90.00
_cell.angle_gamma   90.00
#
_symmetry.space_group_name_H-M   'P 1'
#
loop_
_entity.id
_entity.type
_entity.pdbx_description
1 polymer ?
#
loop_
_entity_poly.entity_id
_entity_poly.type
_entity_poly.pdbx_seq_one_letter_code
_entity_poly.pdbx_strand_id
1 'polypeptide(L)'
;MPYDSVYLEKRPPGALRTVWRKFYGDTTAMIGLYGCAGLLLLCVFGGWFAPYGIDQQFLGYQLLPPSWSRYGEVSFFLGTDDLGRDVLSRLLSGAAPTVGGAFVVTLGATLFGLVLGVIAGSTHGLRSAVMNHILDTLLSTPSLLLAIIVVAFAGPHLSHAMFAVWLALLPRMVRSVYSMVHDELEKEYIIAARLDGASTLNILLFAILPNIASGLVTEITRALSMAILDIAALGFLDLGAQLPSPEWGAMLGDALELIYVAPWTVMLPGAAIMLSVLLVNLLGDGIRRAIIAGVE
;
A
#
# COMPACT_ATOMS: atom_id res chain seq x y z
N MET A 1 35.75 13.83 46.89
CA MET A 1 34.50 13.11 47.19
C MET A 1 33.93 12.56 45.88
N PRO A 2 33.88 11.27 45.62
CA PRO A 2 33.34 10.71 44.37
C PRO A 2 31.98 10.04 44.63
N TYR A 3 30.92 10.80 44.84
CA TYR A 3 29.60 10.24 45.16
C TYR A 3 28.46 10.68 44.23
N ASP A 4 28.73 11.50 43.21
CA ASP A 4 27.62 12.05 42.40
C ASP A 4 27.30 11.29 41.09
N SER A 5 28.00 10.18 40.77
CA SER A 5 27.75 9.48 39.49
C SER A 5 26.84 8.24 39.59
N VAL A 6 26.52 7.77 40.82
CA VAL A 6 25.76 6.53 41.03
C VAL A 6 24.24 6.73 40.93
N TYR A 7 23.75 7.95 41.04
CA TYR A 7 22.30 8.29 41.03
C TYR A 7 21.84 9.09 39.80
N LEU A 8 22.68 9.24 38.79
CA LEU A 8 22.19 9.68 37.48
C LEU A 8 21.45 8.54 36.82
N GLU A 9 20.24 8.27 37.30
CA GLU A 9 19.25 7.47 36.55
C GLU A 9 19.13 8.08 35.16
N LYS A 10 19.76 7.42 34.16
CA LYS A 10 19.55 7.78 32.76
C LYS A 10 18.07 7.54 32.51
N ARG A 11 17.27 8.62 32.50
CA ARG A 11 15.86 8.51 32.10
C ARG A 11 15.79 7.70 30.81
N PRO A 12 15.05 6.60 30.78
CA PRO A 12 14.94 5.81 29.56
C PRO A 12 14.51 6.74 28.42
N PRO A 13 15.11 6.64 27.26
CA PRO A 13 14.74 7.47 26.12
C PRO A 13 13.24 7.26 25.86
N GLY A 14 12.49 8.34 25.62
CA GLY A 14 11.05 8.25 25.37
C GLY A 14 10.74 7.21 24.27
N ALA A 15 9.63 6.50 24.40
CA ALA A 15 9.23 5.37 23.54
C ALA A 15 9.44 5.66 22.03
N LEU A 16 9.00 6.83 21.55
CA LEU A 16 9.19 7.24 20.15
C LEU A 16 10.66 7.32 19.74
N ARG A 17 11.56 7.80 20.62
CA ARG A 17 12.99 7.88 20.32
C ARG A 17 13.62 6.48 20.25
N THR A 18 13.14 5.56 21.06
CA THR A 18 13.59 4.16 21.05
C THR A 18 13.13 3.46 19.76
N VAL A 19 11.85 3.60 19.40
CA VAL A 19 11.30 3.10 18.13
C VAL A 19 12.11 3.60 16.94
N TRP A 20 12.36 4.92 16.87
CA TRP A 20 13.11 5.55 15.78
C TRP A 20 14.55 5.04 15.70
N ARG A 21 15.24 4.90 16.81
CA ARG A 21 16.60 4.35 16.87
C ARG A 21 16.66 2.88 16.41
N LYS A 22 15.69 2.08 16.82
CA LYS A 22 15.58 0.67 16.39
C LYS A 22 15.29 0.56 14.90
N PHE A 23 14.39 1.40 14.38
CA PHE A 23 14.07 1.46 12.96
C PHE A 23 15.30 1.80 12.10
N TYR A 24 16.07 2.83 12.46
CA TYR A 24 17.31 3.19 11.74
C TYR A 24 18.42 2.15 11.83
N GLY A 25 18.41 1.31 12.84
CA GLY A 25 19.36 0.22 12.98
C GLY A 25 19.05 -1.01 12.10
N ASP A 26 17.86 -1.07 11.52
CA ASP A 26 17.40 -2.18 10.67
C ASP A 26 17.65 -1.85 9.18
N THR A 27 18.64 -2.53 8.58
CA THR A 27 19.00 -2.34 7.16
C THR A 27 17.83 -2.62 6.21
N THR A 28 17.01 -3.64 6.51
CA THR A 28 15.86 -3.99 5.65
C THR A 28 14.77 -2.93 5.72
N ALA A 29 14.53 -2.35 6.89
CA ALA A 29 13.63 -1.22 7.07
C ALA A 29 14.09 0.02 6.29
N MET A 30 15.40 0.29 6.29
CA MET A 30 15.99 1.42 5.56
C MET A 30 15.90 1.24 4.04
N ILE A 31 16.13 0.02 3.52
CA ILE A 31 15.89 -0.29 2.10
C ILE A 31 14.42 -0.03 1.74
N GLY A 32 13.47 -0.51 2.56
CA GLY A 32 12.05 -0.25 2.39
C GLY A 32 11.73 1.25 2.39
N LEU A 33 12.29 2.01 3.34
CA LEU A 33 12.07 3.45 3.48
C LEU A 33 12.54 4.22 2.24
N TYR A 34 13.81 4.03 1.85
CA TYR A 34 14.35 4.73 0.69
C TYR A 34 13.68 4.29 -0.62
N GLY A 35 13.35 3.00 -0.74
CA GLY A 35 12.62 2.48 -1.89
C GLY A 35 11.22 3.06 -2.00
N CYS A 36 10.43 3.08 -0.91
CA CYS A 36 9.11 3.70 -0.89
C CYS A 36 9.18 5.22 -1.11
N ALA A 37 10.18 5.91 -0.55
CA ALA A 37 10.40 7.32 -0.83
C ALA A 37 10.70 7.56 -2.32
N GLY A 38 11.53 6.72 -2.94
CA GLY A 38 11.77 6.73 -4.38
C GLY A 38 10.51 6.49 -5.20
N LEU A 39 9.67 5.52 -4.81
CA LEU A 39 8.37 5.28 -5.46
C LEU A 39 7.44 6.48 -5.35
N LEU A 40 7.34 7.12 -4.18
CA LEU A 40 6.53 8.33 -4.01
C LEU A 40 7.05 9.49 -4.84
N LEU A 41 8.39 9.66 -4.93
CA LEU A 41 8.99 10.64 -5.84
C LEU A 41 8.67 10.33 -7.30
N LEU A 42 8.68 9.06 -7.72
CA LEU A 42 8.26 8.67 -9.06
C LEU A 42 6.77 8.92 -9.30
N CYS A 43 5.90 8.71 -8.33
CA CYS A 43 4.48 9.04 -8.46
C CYS A 43 4.24 10.54 -8.72
N VAL A 44 5.04 11.41 -8.11
CA VAL A 44 4.89 12.88 -8.24
C VAL A 44 5.62 13.43 -9.46
N PHE A 45 6.83 12.96 -9.70
CA PHE A 45 7.76 13.54 -10.67
C PHE A 45 8.06 12.64 -11.87
N GLY A 46 7.56 11.39 -11.90
CA GLY A 46 7.89 10.40 -12.94
C GLY A 46 7.62 10.92 -14.35
N GLY A 47 6.49 11.62 -14.56
CA GLY A 47 6.16 12.23 -15.84
C GLY A 47 7.12 13.36 -16.27
N TRP A 48 7.80 14.04 -15.32
CA TRP A 48 8.79 15.06 -15.63
C TRP A 48 10.14 14.48 -16.04
N PHE A 49 10.44 13.29 -15.53
CA PHE A 49 11.66 12.56 -15.90
C PHE A 49 11.49 11.71 -17.16
N ALA A 50 10.26 11.59 -17.67
CA ALA A 50 9.96 10.85 -18.90
C ALA A 50 10.59 11.59 -20.11
N PRO A 51 11.45 10.91 -20.91
CA PRO A 51 12.07 11.52 -22.08
C PRO A 51 11.06 11.92 -23.16
N TYR A 52 9.95 11.19 -23.26
CA TYR A 52 8.93 11.36 -24.30
C TYR A 52 7.52 11.42 -23.70
N GLY A 53 6.54 11.90 -24.48
CA GLY A 53 5.14 11.86 -24.11
C GLY A 53 4.61 10.41 -23.99
N ILE A 54 3.69 10.17 -23.05
CA ILE A 54 3.16 8.82 -22.74
C ILE A 54 2.44 8.16 -23.91
N ASP A 55 1.91 8.94 -24.84
CA ASP A 55 1.16 8.52 -26.04
C ASP A 55 1.91 8.83 -27.34
N GLN A 56 3.13 9.39 -27.23
CA GLN A 56 3.95 9.70 -28.40
C GLN A 56 4.43 8.41 -29.07
N GLN A 57 4.01 8.22 -30.35
CA GLN A 57 4.32 7.09 -31.18
C GLN A 57 5.40 7.45 -32.18
N PHE A 58 6.38 6.54 -32.35
CA PHE A 58 7.47 6.69 -33.30
C PHE A 58 7.32 5.65 -34.43
N LEU A 59 6.85 6.10 -35.58
CA LEU A 59 6.67 5.23 -36.75
C LEU A 59 8.01 4.63 -37.23
N GLY A 60 8.04 3.33 -37.41
CA GLY A 60 9.25 2.58 -37.79
C GLY A 60 10.09 2.10 -36.61
N TYR A 61 9.72 2.44 -35.38
CA TYR A 61 10.42 2.02 -34.16
C TYR A 61 9.57 1.10 -33.26
N GLN A 62 8.62 0.38 -33.86
CA GLN A 62 7.78 -0.58 -33.12
C GLN A 62 8.62 -1.77 -32.66
N LEU A 63 8.39 -2.23 -31.43
CA LEU A 63 9.04 -3.39 -30.82
C LEU A 63 10.58 -3.31 -30.86
N LEU A 64 11.13 -2.11 -30.77
CA LEU A 64 12.56 -1.91 -30.68
C LEU A 64 13.07 -2.44 -29.32
N PRO A 65 14.07 -3.33 -29.30
CA PRO A 65 14.58 -3.87 -28.04
C PRO A 65 15.36 -2.82 -27.23
N PRO A 66 15.57 -3.06 -25.91
CA PRO A 66 16.36 -2.16 -25.06
C PRO A 66 17.74 -1.81 -25.63
N SER A 67 18.23 -0.63 -25.30
CA SER A 67 19.46 -0.01 -25.87
C SER A 67 20.71 -0.88 -25.74
N TRP A 68 20.81 -1.75 -24.74
CA TRP A 68 21.93 -2.70 -24.58
C TRP A 68 21.84 -3.95 -25.47
N SER A 69 20.76 -4.10 -26.21
CA SER A 69 20.58 -5.20 -27.15
C SER A 69 21.26 -4.88 -28.49
N ARG A 70 21.58 -5.93 -29.27
CA ARG A 70 22.25 -5.79 -30.59
C ARG A 70 21.54 -4.86 -31.58
N TYR A 71 20.20 -4.79 -31.48
CA TYR A 71 19.33 -3.98 -32.35
C TYR A 71 18.65 -2.83 -31.61
N GLY A 72 19.11 -2.53 -30.38
CA GLY A 72 18.57 -1.43 -29.59
C GLY A 72 19.14 -0.09 -30.00
N GLU A 73 18.40 0.98 -29.72
CA GLU A 73 18.82 2.36 -29.92
C GLU A 73 18.95 3.10 -28.58
N VAL A 74 19.96 3.97 -28.46
CA VAL A 74 20.22 4.74 -27.25
C VAL A 74 19.07 5.71 -26.93
N SER A 75 18.37 6.17 -27.96
CA SER A 75 17.20 7.04 -27.83
C SER A 75 16.05 6.39 -27.06
N PHE A 76 15.94 5.07 -27.08
CA PHE A 76 14.90 4.28 -26.39
C PHE A 76 15.55 3.31 -25.40
N PHE A 77 15.90 3.84 -24.21
CA PHE A 77 16.73 3.10 -23.25
C PHE A 77 16.16 1.73 -22.87
N LEU A 78 14.86 1.64 -22.60
CA LEU A 78 14.16 0.37 -22.29
C LEU A 78 13.41 -0.23 -23.50
N GLY A 79 13.67 0.31 -24.70
CA GLY A 79 12.98 -0.10 -25.92
C GLY A 79 11.61 0.52 -26.09
N THR A 80 10.87 0.02 -27.09
CA THR A 80 9.52 0.51 -27.44
C THR A 80 8.48 -0.60 -27.39
N ASP A 81 7.21 -0.23 -27.35
CA ASP A 81 6.08 -1.14 -27.46
C ASP A 81 5.63 -1.36 -28.93
N ASP A 82 4.51 -2.04 -29.12
CA ASP A 82 3.91 -2.36 -30.43
C ASP A 82 3.46 -1.11 -31.22
N LEU A 83 3.12 -0.04 -30.51
CA LEU A 83 2.76 1.25 -31.12
C LEU A 83 3.97 2.18 -31.31
N GLY A 84 5.20 1.72 -30.98
CA GLY A 84 6.40 2.54 -31.03
C GLY A 84 6.49 3.57 -29.90
N ARG A 85 5.78 3.38 -28.78
CA ARG A 85 5.85 4.27 -27.60
C ARG A 85 7.05 3.87 -26.74
N ASP A 86 7.72 4.85 -26.14
CA ASP A 86 8.88 4.61 -25.26
C ASP A 86 8.47 3.94 -23.94
N VAL A 87 9.01 2.74 -23.70
CA VAL A 87 8.67 1.95 -22.50
C VAL A 87 9.18 2.63 -21.22
N LEU A 88 10.34 3.30 -21.23
CA LEU A 88 10.86 4.02 -20.07
C LEU A 88 9.93 5.15 -19.64
N SER A 89 9.52 5.98 -20.59
CA SER A 89 8.59 7.11 -20.33
C SER A 89 7.26 6.63 -19.75
N ARG A 90 6.71 5.56 -20.30
CA ARG A 90 5.48 4.94 -19.81
C ARG A 90 5.66 4.31 -18.42
N LEU A 91 6.79 3.64 -18.16
CA LEU A 91 7.09 3.04 -16.86
C LEU A 91 7.23 4.09 -15.76
N LEU A 92 7.95 5.19 -16.02
CA LEU A 92 8.11 6.30 -15.07
C LEU A 92 6.77 6.98 -14.78
N SER A 93 5.98 7.25 -15.81
CA SER A 93 4.67 7.91 -15.66
C SER A 93 3.62 6.99 -15.06
N GLY A 94 3.74 5.67 -15.25
CA GLY A 94 2.82 4.65 -14.75
C GLY A 94 2.86 4.44 -13.24
N ALA A 95 3.91 4.93 -12.56
CA ALA A 95 3.98 4.88 -11.10
C ALA A 95 2.81 5.63 -10.43
N ALA A 96 2.41 6.78 -10.98
CA ALA A 96 1.34 7.59 -10.44
C ALA A 96 -0.03 6.90 -10.45
N PRO A 97 -0.55 6.37 -11.57
CA PRO A 97 -1.83 5.66 -11.60
C PRO A 97 -1.79 4.33 -10.81
N THR A 98 -0.69 3.59 -10.82
CA THR A 98 -0.59 2.29 -10.14
C THR A 98 -0.33 2.45 -8.64
N VAL A 99 0.83 2.96 -8.25
CA VAL A 99 1.25 3.06 -6.84
C VAL A 99 0.58 4.24 -6.15
N GLY A 100 0.53 5.40 -6.81
CA GLY A 100 -0.16 6.59 -6.30
C GLY A 100 -1.66 6.33 -6.11
N GLY A 101 -2.31 5.68 -7.08
CA GLY A 101 -3.70 5.23 -6.98
C GLY A 101 -3.94 4.30 -5.80
N ALA A 102 -3.08 3.28 -5.63
CA ALA A 102 -3.15 2.34 -4.51
C ALA A 102 -2.95 3.04 -3.15
N PHE A 103 -2.06 4.03 -3.07
CA PHE A 103 -1.85 4.83 -1.87
C PHE A 103 -3.11 5.61 -1.46
N VAL A 104 -3.77 6.28 -2.42
CA VAL A 104 -5.03 7.01 -2.18
C VAL A 104 -6.14 6.07 -1.70
N VAL A 105 -6.29 4.92 -2.37
CA VAL A 105 -7.28 3.89 -2.01
C VAL A 105 -7.02 3.38 -0.59
N THR A 106 -5.78 3.05 -0.26
CA THR A 106 -5.41 2.53 1.06
C THR A 106 -5.59 3.58 2.14
N LEU A 107 -5.24 4.84 1.88
CA LEU A 107 -5.46 5.94 2.83
C LEU A 107 -6.96 6.09 3.14
N GLY A 108 -7.80 6.09 2.11
CA GLY A 108 -9.26 6.12 2.27
C GLY A 108 -9.78 4.91 3.07
N ALA A 109 -9.36 3.69 2.70
CA ALA A 109 -9.77 2.47 3.41
C ALA A 109 -9.31 2.47 4.88
N THR A 110 -8.11 3.00 5.16
CA THR A 110 -7.57 3.12 6.52
C THR A 110 -8.36 4.12 7.35
N LEU A 111 -8.63 5.31 6.82
CA LEU A 111 -9.37 6.35 7.55
C LEU A 111 -10.80 5.89 7.89
N PHE A 112 -11.54 5.42 6.89
CA PHE A 112 -12.90 4.92 7.12
C PHE A 112 -12.90 3.62 7.95
N GLY A 113 -11.98 2.71 7.68
CA GLY A 113 -11.83 1.46 8.41
C GLY A 113 -11.48 1.67 9.88
N LEU A 114 -10.60 2.63 10.19
CA LEU A 114 -10.27 2.99 11.56
C LEU A 114 -11.49 3.54 12.31
N VAL A 115 -12.20 4.51 11.73
CA VAL A 115 -13.40 5.11 12.36
C VAL A 115 -14.48 4.06 12.58
N LEU A 116 -14.85 3.32 11.54
CA LEU A 116 -15.90 2.31 11.63
C LEU A 116 -15.49 1.13 12.52
N GLY A 117 -14.24 0.69 12.42
CA GLY A 117 -13.70 -0.40 13.24
C GLY A 117 -13.64 -0.07 14.73
N VAL A 118 -13.25 1.16 15.09
CA VAL A 118 -13.27 1.64 16.47
C VAL A 118 -14.69 1.70 17.01
N ILE A 119 -15.63 2.27 16.24
CA ILE A 119 -17.04 2.34 16.66
C ILE A 119 -17.59 0.92 16.85
N ALA A 120 -17.37 0.02 15.89
CA ALA A 120 -17.83 -1.36 15.97
C ALA A 120 -17.16 -2.12 17.11
N GLY A 121 -15.83 -2.02 17.28
CA GLY A 121 -15.05 -2.69 18.33
C GLY A 121 -15.38 -2.24 19.74
N SER A 122 -15.92 -1.01 19.88
CA SER A 122 -16.40 -0.48 21.17
C SER A 122 -17.79 -0.96 21.55
N THR A 123 -18.47 -1.72 20.68
CA THR A 123 -19.82 -2.27 20.96
C THR A 123 -19.75 -3.63 21.65
N HIS A 124 -20.77 -3.96 22.46
CA HIS A 124 -20.85 -5.20 23.21
C HIS A 124 -22.21 -5.91 22.98
N GLY A 125 -22.25 -7.21 23.26
CA GLY A 125 -23.47 -8.01 23.24
C GLY A 125 -24.02 -8.22 21.82
N LEU A 126 -25.34 -8.16 21.66
CA LEU A 126 -26.01 -8.47 20.38
C LEU A 126 -25.57 -7.58 19.21
N ARG A 127 -25.30 -6.30 19.48
CA ARG A 127 -24.82 -5.36 18.44
C ARG A 127 -23.46 -5.79 17.86
N SER A 128 -22.55 -6.20 18.74
CA SER A 128 -21.24 -6.73 18.33
C SER A 128 -21.40 -8.02 17.52
N ALA A 129 -22.27 -8.96 17.94
CA ALA A 129 -22.52 -10.20 17.21
C ALA A 129 -23.10 -9.96 15.81
N VAL A 130 -24.05 -9.05 15.66
CA VAL A 130 -24.62 -8.68 14.35
C VAL A 130 -23.58 -8.04 13.46
N MET A 131 -22.75 -7.11 13.99
CA MET A 131 -21.69 -6.46 13.22
C MET A 131 -20.67 -7.47 12.72
N ASN A 132 -20.24 -8.39 13.60
CA ASN A 132 -19.32 -9.48 13.22
C ASN A 132 -19.88 -10.31 12.08
N HIS A 133 -21.14 -10.72 12.17
CA HIS A 133 -21.77 -11.54 11.14
C HIS A 133 -21.85 -10.82 9.79
N ILE A 134 -22.15 -9.52 9.77
CA ILE A 134 -22.14 -8.71 8.55
C ILE A 134 -20.72 -8.64 7.96
N LEU A 135 -19.71 -8.33 8.77
CA LEU A 135 -18.33 -8.26 8.32
C LEU A 135 -17.83 -9.61 7.79
N ASP A 136 -18.12 -10.72 8.48
CA ASP A 136 -17.72 -12.06 8.05
C ASP A 136 -18.41 -12.44 6.73
N THR A 137 -19.65 -12.05 6.52
CA THR A 137 -20.38 -12.26 5.25
C THR A 137 -19.73 -11.47 4.11
N LEU A 138 -19.36 -10.22 4.33
CA LEU A 138 -18.66 -9.40 3.32
C LEU A 138 -17.27 -9.97 2.99
N LEU A 139 -16.56 -10.47 3.99
CA LEU A 139 -15.21 -11.05 3.83
C LEU A 139 -15.22 -12.43 3.18
N SER A 140 -16.37 -13.10 3.09
CA SER A 140 -16.51 -14.40 2.39
C SER A 140 -16.29 -14.27 0.88
N THR A 141 -16.45 -13.07 0.32
CA THR A 141 -16.25 -12.79 -1.10
C THR A 141 -14.81 -12.37 -1.36
N PRO A 142 -14.10 -12.97 -2.35
CA PRO A 142 -12.78 -12.51 -2.74
C PRO A 142 -12.79 -11.03 -3.17
N SER A 143 -11.83 -10.22 -2.66
CA SER A 143 -11.77 -8.77 -2.91
C SER A 143 -11.77 -8.42 -4.40
N LEU A 144 -10.92 -9.10 -5.17
CA LEU A 144 -10.81 -8.88 -6.62
C LEU A 144 -12.13 -9.20 -7.34
N LEU A 145 -12.84 -10.26 -6.94
CA LEU A 145 -14.13 -10.60 -7.55
C LEU A 145 -15.16 -9.48 -7.30
N LEU A 146 -15.23 -8.96 -6.07
CA LEU A 146 -16.09 -7.83 -5.75
C LEU A 146 -15.73 -6.60 -6.58
N ALA A 147 -14.43 -6.32 -6.71
CA ALA A 147 -13.96 -5.19 -7.52
C ALA A 147 -14.32 -5.34 -9.01
N ILE A 148 -14.18 -6.52 -9.58
CA ILE A 148 -14.59 -6.81 -10.98
C ILE A 148 -16.09 -6.57 -11.16
N ILE A 149 -16.93 -7.05 -10.23
CA ILE A 149 -18.39 -6.84 -10.29
C ILE A 149 -18.71 -5.34 -10.27
N VAL A 150 -18.12 -4.59 -9.36
CA VAL A 150 -18.36 -3.13 -9.25
C VAL A 150 -17.97 -2.42 -10.55
N VAL A 151 -16.80 -2.73 -11.11
CA VAL A 151 -16.35 -2.11 -12.37
C VAL A 151 -17.21 -2.54 -13.56
N ALA A 152 -17.69 -3.80 -13.60
CA ALA A 152 -18.59 -4.27 -14.65
C ALA A 152 -19.87 -3.42 -14.73
N PHE A 153 -20.38 -2.94 -13.61
CA PHE A 153 -21.53 -2.03 -13.57
C PHE A 153 -21.18 -0.55 -13.80
N ALA A 154 -20.02 -0.10 -13.30
CA ALA A 154 -19.60 1.30 -13.39
C ALA A 154 -18.95 1.66 -14.73
N GLY A 155 -18.45 0.68 -15.46
CA GLY A 155 -17.67 0.82 -16.69
C GLY A 155 -16.16 0.88 -16.44
N PRO A 156 -15.34 0.52 -17.44
CA PRO A 156 -13.89 0.50 -17.34
C PRO A 156 -13.31 1.92 -17.27
N HIS A 157 -12.75 2.26 -16.14
CA HIS A 157 -12.07 3.53 -15.89
C HIS A 157 -11.23 3.45 -14.61
N LEU A 158 -10.07 4.11 -14.57
CA LEU A 158 -9.16 4.06 -13.42
C LEU A 158 -9.86 4.47 -12.10
N SER A 159 -10.65 5.54 -12.10
CA SER A 159 -11.35 5.98 -10.88
C SER A 159 -12.40 4.96 -10.40
N HIS A 160 -13.09 4.28 -11.32
CA HIS A 160 -14.03 3.22 -10.97
C HIS A 160 -13.31 2.00 -10.39
N ALA A 161 -12.17 1.62 -10.98
CA ALA A 161 -11.31 0.58 -10.45
C ALA A 161 -10.79 0.92 -9.05
N MET A 162 -10.29 2.14 -8.84
CA MET A 162 -9.85 2.60 -7.52
C MET A 162 -10.98 2.58 -6.48
N PHE A 163 -12.18 3.03 -6.86
CA PHE A 163 -13.35 2.98 -5.98
C PHE A 163 -13.76 1.54 -5.66
N ALA A 164 -13.74 0.65 -6.64
CA ALA A 164 -14.05 -0.76 -6.48
C ALA A 164 -13.06 -1.46 -5.52
N VAL A 165 -11.76 -1.20 -5.68
CA VAL A 165 -10.71 -1.72 -4.80
C VAL A 165 -10.85 -1.14 -3.39
N TRP A 166 -11.15 0.15 -3.25
CA TRP A 166 -11.44 0.77 -1.96
C TRP A 166 -12.61 0.08 -1.24
N LEU A 167 -13.72 -0.14 -1.94
CA LEU A 167 -14.90 -0.82 -1.41
C LEU A 167 -14.59 -2.26 -0.99
N ALA A 168 -13.75 -2.96 -1.76
CA ALA A 168 -13.36 -4.34 -1.48
C ALA A 168 -12.40 -4.46 -0.28
N LEU A 169 -11.54 -3.48 -0.04
CA LEU A 169 -10.60 -3.46 1.08
C LEU A 169 -11.23 -3.00 2.40
N LEU A 170 -12.29 -2.16 2.33
CA LEU A 170 -12.89 -1.54 3.50
C LEU A 170 -13.38 -2.55 4.56
N PRO A 171 -14.13 -3.64 4.23
CA PRO A 171 -14.60 -4.59 5.23
C PRO A 171 -13.45 -5.26 5.99
N ARG A 172 -12.35 -5.59 5.31
CA ARG A 172 -11.15 -6.19 5.93
C ARG A 172 -10.51 -5.22 6.92
N MET A 173 -10.35 -3.95 6.54
CA MET A 173 -9.80 -2.91 7.42
C MET A 173 -10.68 -2.71 8.65
N VAL A 174 -11.99 -2.59 8.46
CA VAL A 174 -12.97 -2.48 9.56
C VAL A 174 -12.87 -3.68 10.50
N ARG A 175 -12.82 -4.90 9.95
CA ARG A 175 -12.74 -6.14 10.74
C ARG A 175 -11.46 -6.23 11.55
N SER A 176 -10.33 -5.88 10.95
CA SER A 176 -9.03 -5.91 11.61
C SER A 176 -8.97 -4.91 12.77
N VAL A 177 -9.42 -3.67 12.53
CA VAL A 177 -9.47 -2.64 13.58
C VAL A 177 -10.48 -3.03 14.66
N TYR A 178 -11.67 -3.53 14.28
CA TYR A 178 -12.66 -4.05 15.22
C TYR A 178 -12.04 -5.07 16.19
N SER A 179 -11.37 -6.10 15.67
CA SER A 179 -10.77 -7.15 16.49
C SER A 179 -9.70 -6.57 17.43
N MET A 180 -8.77 -5.76 16.91
CA MET A 180 -7.72 -5.14 17.71
C MET A 180 -8.27 -4.27 18.85
N VAL A 181 -9.30 -3.46 18.57
CA VAL A 181 -9.93 -2.59 19.59
C VAL A 181 -10.72 -3.40 20.60
N HIS A 182 -11.45 -4.42 20.17
CA HIS A 182 -12.26 -5.28 21.04
C HIS A 182 -11.38 -6.05 22.02
N ASP A 183 -10.32 -6.71 21.50
CA ASP A 183 -9.37 -7.48 22.31
C ASP A 183 -8.62 -6.59 23.31
N GLU A 184 -8.31 -5.34 22.91
CA GLU A 184 -7.63 -4.39 23.78
C GLU A 184 -8.51 -3.87 24.92
N LEU A 185 -9.83 -3.68 24.64
CA LEU A 185 -10.81 -3.21 25.63
C LEU A 185 -11.07 -4.20 26.77
N GLU A 186 -10.80 -5.49 26.57
CA GLU A 186 -10.96 -6.55 27.58
C GLU A 186 -9.79 -6.66 28.56
N LYS A 187 -8.69 -5.94 28.32
CA LYS A 187 -7.48 -6.01 29.16
C LYS A 187 -7.68 -5.33 30.52
N GLU A 188 -7.07 -5.90 31.56
CA GLU A 188 -7.22 -5.46 32.96
C GLU A 188 -6.82 -3.99 33.17
N TYR A 189 -5.78 -3.50 32.52
CA TYR A 189 -5.34 -2.11 32.66
C TYR A 189 -6.36 -1.09 32.12
N ILE A 190 -7.20 -1.47 31.13
CA ILE A 190 -8.30 -0.64 30.63
C ILE A 190 -9.41 -0.57 31.69
N ILE A 191 -9.69 -1.71 32.35
CA ILE A 191 -10.66 -1.76 33.45
C ILE A 191 -10.20 -0.85 34.62
N ALA A 192 -8.90 -0.91 34.96
CA ALA A 192 -8.33 -0.04 35.99
C ALA A 192 -8.44 1.46 35.59
N ALA A 193 -8.09 1.82 34.35
CA ALA A 193 -8.22 3.19 33.86
C ALA A 193 -9.66 3.72 33.90
N ARG A 194 -10.66 2.85 33.65
CA ARG A 194 -12.08 3.22 33.80
C ARG A 194 -12.46 3.46 35.25
N LEU A 195 -11.97 2.64 36.17
CA LEU A 195 -12.21 2.82 37.63
C LEU A 195 -11.58 4.10 38.14
N ASP A 196 -10.44 4.52 37.59
CA ASP A 196 -9.76 5.80 37.87
C ASP A 196 -10.47 7.02 37.25
N GLY A 197 -11.60 6.80 36.51
CA GLY A 197 -12.42 7.87 35.95
C GLY A 197 -11.95 8.37 34.56
N ALA A 198 -11.08 7.65 33.86
CA ALA A 198 -10.66 8.04 32.51
C ALA A 198 -11.85 8.01 31.53
N SER A 199 -11.99 9.08 30.73
CA SER A 199 -13.03 9.13 29.70
C SER A 199 -12.76 8.13 28.57
N THR A 200 -13.81 7.68 27.90
CA THR A 200 -13.71 6.74 26.76
C THR A 200 -12.77 7.25 25.68
N LEU A 201 -12.81 8.54 25.38
CA LEU A 201 -11.92 9.14 24.38
C LEU A 201 -10.44 9.11 24.82
N ASN A 202 -10.17 9.38 26.10
CA ASN A 202 -8.82 9.29 26.63
C ASN A 202 -8.29 7.86 26.59
N ILE A 203 -9.11 6.88 26.96
CA ILE A 203 -8.75 5.46 26.86
C ILE A 203 -8.45 5.10 25.40
N LEU A 204 -9.30 5.51 24.46
CA LEU A 204 -9.09 5.23 23.04
C LEU A 204 -7.78 5.83 22.52
N LEU A 205 -7.54 7.13 22.76
CA LEU A 205 -6.40 7.84 22.16
C LEU A 205 -5.07 7.52 22.82
N PHE A 206 -5.04 7.30 24.15
CA PHE A 206 -3.81 7.18 24.92
C PHE A 206 -3.52 5.77 25.43
N ALA A 207 -4.51 4.89 25.45
CA ALA A 207 -4.32 3.51 25.86
C ALA A 207 -4.48 2.53 24.68
N ILE A 208 -5.56 2.61 23.90
CA ILE A 208 -5.85 1.61 22.85
C ILE A 208 -5.01 1.88 21.60
N LEU A 209 -5.11 3.07 20.98
CA LEU A 209 -4.44 3.37 19.71
C LEU A 209 -2.93 3.14 19.72
N PRO A 210 -2.16 3.52 20.76
CA PRO A 210 -0.73 3.22 20.82
C PRO A 210 -0.44 1.72 20.88
N ASN A 211 -1.26 0.95 21.59
CA ASN A 211 -1.05 -0.49 21.78
C ASN A 211 -1.42 -1.33 20.55
N ILE A 212 -2.40 -0.89 19.76
CA ILE A 212 -2.75 -1.55 18.49
C ILE A 212 -1.89 -1.06 17.31
N ALA A 213 -1.01 -0.09 17.50
CA ALA A 213 -0.25 0.55 16.41
C ALA A 213 0.55 -0.45 15.56
N SER A 214 1.17 -1.46 16.17
CA SER A 214 1.92 -2.49 15.45
C SER A 214 1.03 -3.34 14.55
N GLY A 215 -0.16 -3.70 15.02
CA GLY A 215 -1.18 -4.41 14.25
C GLY A 215 -1.74 -3.55 13.12
N LEU A 216 -2.00 -2.28 13.41
CA LEU A 216 -2.51 -1.31 12.43
C LEU A 216 -1.51 -1.10 11.28
N VAL A 217 -0.21 -0.94 11.57
CA VAL A 217 0.83 -0.85 10.55
C VAL A 217 0.85 -2.10 9.67
N THR A 218 0.73 -3.29 10.26
CA THR A 218 0.67 -4.55 9.50
C THR A 218 -0.51 -4.57 8.54
N GLU A 219 -1.69 -4.16 9.00
CA GLU A 219 -2.90 -4.17 8.16
C GLU A 219 -2.84 -3.10 7.04
N ILE A 220 -2.33 -1.90 7.33
CA ILE A 220 -2.12 -0.85 6.33
C ILE A 220 -1.13 -1.32 5.25
N THR A 221 -0.02 -1.95 5.64
CA THR A 221 0.98 -2.48 4.71
C THR A 221 0.38 -3.54 3.80
N ARG A 222 -0.40 -4.47 4.38
CA ARG A 222 -1.12 -5.49 3.63
C ARG A 222 -2.14 -4.88 2.68
N ALA A 223 -2.93 -3.91 3.14
CA ALA A 223 -3.93 -3.21 2.34
C ALA A 223 -3.29 -2.47 1.16
N LEU A 224 -2.15 -1.80 1.36
CA LEU A 224 -1.43 -1.12 0.28
C LEU A 224 -0.88 -2.10 -0.75
N SER A 225 -0.30 -3.22 -0.30
CA SER A 225 0.18 -4.28 -1.19
C SER A 225 -0.96 -4.88 -2.02
N MET A 226 -2.10 -5.16 -1.40
CA MET A 226 -3.29 -5.67 -2.09
C MET A 226 -3.86 -4.62 -3.06
N ALA A 227 -3.91 -3.33 -2.68
CA ALA A 227 -4.38 -2.26 -3.55
C ALA A 227 -3.53 -2.13 -4.83
N ILE A 228 -2.19 -2.23 -4.73
CA ILE A 228 -1.28 -2.23 -5.89
C ILE A 228 -1.62 -3.40 -6.81
N LEU A 229 -1.76 -4.61 -6.25
CA LEU A 229 -2.05 -5.82 -7.02
C LEU A 229 -3.45 -5.80 -7.64
N ASP A 230 -4.47 -5.36 -6.91
CA ASP A 230 -5.86 -5.34 -7.39
C ASP A 230 -6.06 -4.27 -8.47
N ILE A 231 -5.44 -3.07 -8.34
CA ILE A 231 -5.46 -2.03 -9.40
C ILE A 231 -4.76 -2.57 -10.65
N ALA A 232 -3.57 -3.16 -10.50
CA ALA A 232 -2.85 -3.73 -11.64
C ALA A 232 -3.60 -4.93 -12.26
N ALA A 233 -4.27 -5.76 -11.46
CA ALA A 233 -5.09 -6.86 -11.98
C ALA A 233 -6.30 -6.36 -12.77
N LEU A 234 -6.98 -5.31 -12.30
CA LEU A 234 -8.07 -4.68 -13.04
C LEU A 234 -7.57 -4.01 -14.32
N GLY A 235 -6.40 -3.35 -14.30
CA GLY A 235 -5.74 -2.81 -15.47
C GLY A 235 -5.40 -3.90 -16.49
N PHE A 236 -4.81 -4.99 -16.05
CA PHE A 236 -4.48 -6.17 -16.86
C PHE A 236 -5.71 -6.80 -17.55
N LEU A 237 -6.88 -6.76 -16.88
CA LEU A 237 -8.15 -7.26 -17.42
C LEU A 237 -8.90 -6.22 -18.28
N ASP A 238 -8.28 -5.09 -18.60
CA ASP A 238 -8.89 -3.96 -19.34
C ASP A 238 -10.12 -3.36 -18.63
N LEU A 239 -10.22 -3.55 -17.33
CA LEU A 239 -11.26 -2.99 -16.46
C LEU A 239 -10.81 -1.75 -15.71
N GLY A 240 -9.50 -1.43 -15.74
CA GLY A 240 -8.87 -0.33 -15.03
C GLY A 240 -8.67 0.91 -15.88
N ALA A 241 -7.42 1.37 -15.89
CA ALA A 241 -6.99 2.51 -16.69
C ALA A 241 -7.10 2.18 -18.19
N GLN A 242 -7.69 3.10 -18.93
CA GLN A 242 -7.82 3.01 -20.37
C GLN A 242 -6.71 3.81 -21.06
N LEU A 243 -6.41 3.46 -22.33
CA LEU A 243 -5.46 4.22 -23.15
C LEU A 243 -5.84 5.74 -23.15
N PRO A 244 -4.84 6.63 -23.13
CA PRO A 244 -3.39 6.41 -23.24
C PRO A 244 -2.68 6.20 -21.89
N SER A 245 -3.39 6.00 -20.79
CA SER A 245 -2.82 5.89 -19.43
C SER A 245 -1.77 4.77 -19.36
N PRO A 246 -0.55 5.05 -18.84
CA PRO A 246 0.52 4.06 -18.75
C PRO A 246 0.47 3.25 -17.45
N GLU A 247 -0.72 2.93 -16.91
CA GLU A 247 -0.87 2.11 -15.71
C GLU A 247 -0.17 0.75 -15.93
N TRP A 248 0.62 0.29 -14.94
CA TRP A 248 1.51 -0.87 -15.15
C TRP A 248 0.75 -2.19 -15.41
N GLY A 249 -0.43 -2.37 -14.82
CA GLY A 249 -1.28 -3.53 -15.11
C GLY A 249 -1.85 -3.49 -16.53
N ALA A 250 -2.31 -2.33 -16.99
CA ALA A 250 -2.77 -2.13 -18.37
C ALA A 250 -1.62 -2.35 -19.36
N MET A 251 -0.39 -1.86 -19.05
CA MET A 251 0.79 -2.16 -19.87
C MET A 251 1.08 -3.66 -19.99
N LEU A 252 0.86 -4.42 -18.90
CA LEU A 252 0.98 -5.89 -18.93
C LEU A 252 -0.08 -6.54 -19.80
N GLY A 253 -1.33 -6.08 -19.72
CA GLY A 253 -2.45 -6.59 -20.52
C GLY A 253 -2.21 -6.37 -22.03
N ASP A 254 -1.87 -5.12 -22.40
CA ASP A 254 -1.56 -4.72 -23.78
C ASP A 254 -0.43 -5.56 -24.39
N ALA A 255 0.58 -5.93 -23.57
CA ALA A 255 1.78 -6.59 -24.04
C ALA A 255 1.75 -8.13 -23.95
N LEU A 256 0.67 -8.74 -23.46
CA LEU A 256 0.63 -10.17 -23.16
C LEU A 256 0.93 -11.06 -24.40
N GLU A 257 0.40 -10.70 -25.56
CA GLU A 257 0.63 -11.43 -26.81
C GLU A 257 2.06 -11.27 -27.36
N LEU A 258 2.79 -10.26 -26.86
CA LEU A 258 4.13 -9.92 -27.30
C LEU A 258 5.24 -10.60 -26.47
N ILE A 259 4.92 -11.41 -25.49
CA ILE A 259 5.86 -11.98 -24.52
C ILE A 259 7.03 -12.72 -25.17
N TYR A 260 6.83 -13.34 -26.32
CA TYR A 260 7.86 -14.08 -27.06
C TYR A 260 8.66 -13.21 -28.03
N VAL A 261 8.10 -12.07 -28.48
CA VAL A 261 8.71 -11.19 -29.48
C VAL A 261 9.42 -10.02 -28.79
N ALA A 262 8.77 -9.44 -27.78
CA ALA A 262 9.23 -8.27 -27.05
C ALA A 262 9.07 -8.46 -25.53
N PRO A 263 9.81 -9.40 -24.90
CA PRO A 263 9.63 -9.75 -23.48
C PRO A 263 9.82 -8.57 -22.53
N TRP A 264 10.58 -7.54 -22.89
CA TRP A 264 10.79 -6.34 -22.07
C TRP A 264 9.50 -5.57 -21.80
N THR A 265 8.54 -5.59 -22.74
CA THR A 265 7.24 -4.89 -22.58
C THR A 265 6.37 -5.49 -21.49
N VAL A 266 6.54 -6.77 -21.16
CA VAL A 266 5.86 -7.49 -20.08
C VAL A 266 6.71 -7.51 -18.81
N MET A 267 8.02 -7.84 -18.95
CA MET A 267 8.88 -8.04 -17.78
C MET A 267 9.10 -6.75 -16.96
N LEU A 268 9.22 -5.60 -17.64
CA LEU A 268 9.53 -4.34 -16.94
C LEU A 268 8.36 -3.83 -16.07
N PRO A 269 7.11 -3.73 -16.56
CA PRO A 269 5.97 -3.38 -15.71
C PRO A 269 5.73 -4.40 -14.61
N GLY A 270 5.86 -5.70 -14.91
CA GLY A 270 5.74 -6.77 -13.92
C GLY A 270 6.78 -6.66 -12.81
N ALA A 271 8.03 -6.40 -13.16
CA ALA A 271 9.11 -6.15 -12.20
C ALA A 271 8.85 -4.89 -11.35
N ALA A 272 8.31 -3.83 -11.94
CA ALA A 272 7.96 -2.60 -11.23
C ALA A 272 6.88 -2.83 -10.18
N ILE A 273 5.81 -3.59 -10.51
CA ILE A 273 4.76 -3.99 -9.57
C ILE A 273 5.36 -4.84 -8.45
N MET A 274 6.12 -5.89 -8.80
CA MET A 274 6.75 -6.78 -7.82
C MET A 274 7.66 -6.02 -6.86
N LEU A 275 8.53 -5.14 -7.38
CA LEU A 275 9.45 -4.34 -6.59
C LEU A 275 8.69 -3.39 -5.66
N SER A 276 7.61 -2.76 -6.13
CA SER A 276 6.79 -1.85 -5.32
C SER A 276 6.17 -2.58 -4.12
N VAL A 277 5.58 -3.75 -4.35
CA VAL A 277 5.00 -4.58 -3.28
C VAL A 277 6.09 -5.03 -2.30
N LEU A 278 7.26 -5.44 -2.79
CA LEU A 278 8.39 -5.83 -1.95
C LEU A 278 8.83 -4.68 -1.03
N LEU A 279 9.03 -3.48 -1.59
CA LEU A 279 9.48 -2.30 -0.84
C LEU A 279 8.47 -1.88 0.22
N VAL A 280 7.18 -1.90 -0.11
CA VAL A 280 6.08 -1.63 0.84
C VAL A 280 6.12 -2.62 2.01
N ASN A 281 6.28 -3.92 1.74
CA ASN A 281 6.35 -4.92 2.80
C ASN A 281 7.61 -4.79 3.66
N LEU A 282 8.78 -4.51 3.06
CA LEU A 282 10.02 -4.26 3.82
C LEU A 282 9.88 -3.06 4.76
N LEU A 283 9.25 -1.98 4.31
CA LEU A 283 8.98 -0.80 5.12
C LEU A 283 8.02 -1.12 6.27
N GLY A 284 6.89 -1.76 5.96
CA GLY A 284 5.87 -2.09 6.95
C GLY A 284 6.38 -3.03 8.04
N ASP A 285 7.09 -4.08 7.66
CA ASP A 285 7.72 -5.00 8.61
C ASP A 285 8.79 -4.32 9.47
N GLY A 286 9.56 -3.41 8.88
CA GLY A 286 10.55 -2.61 9.61
C GLY A 286 9.91 -1.71 10.67
N ILE A 287 8.84 -1.00 10.32
CA ILE A 287 8.07 -0.15 11.25
C ILE A 287 7.47 -1.02 12.37
N ARG A 288 6.84 -2.14 12.02
CA ARG A 288 6.25 -3.08 12.98
C ARG A 288 7.29 -3.58 13.99
N ARG A 289 8.45 -4.08 13.53
CA ARG A 289 9.53 -4.55 14.42
C ARG A 289 10.03 -3.45 15.33
N ALA A 290 10.19 -2.24 14.82
CA ALA A 290 10.63 -1.09 15.60
C ALA A 290 9.64 -0.71 16.71
N ILE A 291 8.32 -0.73 16.42
CA ILE A 291 7.27 -0.46 17.41
C ILE A 291 7.32 -1.51 18.52
N ILE A 292 7.34 -2.81 18.18
CA ILE A 292 7.38 -3.91 19.17
C ILE A 292 8.61 -3.77 20.06
N ALA A 293 9.79 -3.58 19.48
CA ALA A 293 11.05 -3.44 20.23
C ALA A 293 11.17 -2.10 21.00
N GLY A 294 10.28 -1.15 20.79
CA GLY A 294 10.24 0.12 21.53
C GLY A 294 9.28 0.12 22.71
N VAL A 295 8.42 -0.90 22.81
CA VAL A 295 7.46 -1.09 23.90
C VAL A 295 8.00 -2.08 24.95
N GLU A 296 8.91 -3.01 24.54
CA GLU A 296 9.70 -3.86 25.43
C GLU A 296 10.84 -3.06 26.12
#